data_6a7d4a0a1640f254d4623a72db0614ee
#
_entry.id   6a7d4a0a1640f254d4623a72db0614ee
#
_cell.length_a   1.000
_cell.length_b   1.000
_cell.length_c   1.000
_cell.angle_alpha   90.00
_cell.angle_beta   90.00
_cell.angle_gamma   90.00
#
_symmetry.space_group_name_H-M   'P 1'
#
loop_
_entity.id
_entity.type
_entity.pdbx_description
1 polymer ?
#
loop_
_entity_poly.entity_id
_entity_poly.type
_entity_poly.pdbx_seq_one_letter_code
_entity_poly.pdbx_strand_id
1 'polypeptide(L)'
;MQKRITVRLSPRSVKSALDEVASLMSANRDRLDDAARDIAERICEKAQANFDAAWYDSLARGVRGEADVKCRVEKTGNGYKVVAEGPEVTFIEFGAGIYYNPPAGASPHPKGAELGFVIGGYGKGQGNQKAWGYYAEYGNLVITHGTAAQMPLYRAFEEVLQEMKR
;
A
#
# COMPACT_ATOMS: atom_id res chain seq x y z
N MET A 1 9.81 13.57 30.45
CA MET A 1 9.69 14.75 31.34
C MET A 1 8.35 14.68 32.07
N GLN A 2 8.35 14.52 33.40
CA GLN A 2 7.12 14.42 34.18
C GLN A 2 6.61 15.84 34.45
N LYS A 3 5.46 16.23 33.90
CA LYS A 3 4.80 17.48 34.21
C LYS A 3 3.90 17.32 35.43
N ARG A 4 4.06 18.20 36.43
CA ARG A 4 3.28 18.21 37.65
C ARG A 4 2.23 19.32 37.57
N ILE A 5 0.95 18.96 37.68
CA ILE A 5 -0.15 19.93 37.75
C ILE A 5 -0.55 20.02 39.21
N THR A 6 -0.54 21.25 39.79
CA THR A 6 -0.96 21.52 41.15
C THR A 6 -2.25 22.32 41.09
N VAL A 7 -3.33 21.76 41.63
CA VAL A 7 -4.65 22.40 41.68
C VAL A 7 -4.94 22.81 43.10
N ARG A 8 -5.25 24.08 43.32
CA ARG A 8 -5.86 24.58 44.60
C ARG A 8 -7.37 24.45 44.48
N LEU A 9 -8.03 24.10 45.57
CA LEU A 9 -9.49 23.93 45.65
C LEU A 9 -10.25 25.28 45.56
N SER A 10 -10.11 25.97 44.41
CA SER A 10 -10.90 27.16 44.06
C SER A 10 -11.40 27.02 42.62
N PRO A 11 -12.57 27.59 42.26
CA PRO A 11 -13.11 27.50 40.90
C PRO A 11 -12.16 28.04 39.85
N ARG A 12 -11.38 29.07 40.16
CA ARG A 12 -10.40 29.68 39.24
C ARG A 12 -9.21 28.76 39.01
N SER A 13 -8.69 28.07 40.02
CA SER A 13 -7.55 27.17 39.89
C SER A 13 -7.95 25.84 39.19
N VAL A 14 -9.18 25.37 39.37
CA VAL A 14 -9.72 24.22 38.66
C VAL A 14 -9.83 24.53 37.17
N LYS A 15 -10.36 25.70 36.78
CA LYS A 15 -10.45 26.12 35.39
C LYS A 15 -9.07 26.20 34.74
N SER A 16 -8.10 26.84 35.41
CA SER A 16 -6.72 26.94 34.90
C SER A 16 -6.07 25.56 34.68
N ALA A 17 -6.31 24.60 35.59
CA ALA A 17 -5.78 23.25 35.45
C ALA A 17 -6.45 22.48 34.27
N LEU A 18 -7.77 22.69 34.06
CA LEU A 18 -8.46 22.11 32.91
C LEU A 18 -7.95 22.66 31.56
N ASP A 19 -7.73 24.00 31.49
CA ASP A 19 -7.18 24.64 30.32
C ASP A 19 -5.75 24.12 29.99
N GLU A 20 -4.93 23.91 31.03
CA GLU A 20 -3.60 23.32 30.88
C GLU A 20 -3.65 21.86 30.39
N VAL A 21 -4.56 21.04 30.94
CA VAL A 21 -4.77 19.66 30.48
C VAL A 21 -5.24 19.63 29.01
N ALA A 22 -6.19 20.48 28.64
CA ALA A 22 -6.69 20.58 27.29
C ALA A 22 -5.56 20.95 26.29
N SER A 23 -4.71 21.92 26.67
CA SER A 23 -3.53 22.30 25.85
C SER A 23 -2.54 21.18 25.70
N LEU A 24 -2.25 20.39 26.76
CA LEU A 24 -1.37 19.23 26.69
C LEU A 24 -1.94 18.11 25.80
N MET A 25 -3.24 17.89 25.86
CA MET A 25 -3.93 16.91 25.03
C MET A 25 -3.85 17.31 23.54
N SER A 26 -4.10 18.59 23.23
CA SER A 26 -3.98 19.11 21.86
C SER A 26 -2.56 18.95 21.31
N ALA A 27 -1.54 19.37 22.07
CA ALA A 27 -0.14 19.24 21.65
C ALA A 27 0.30 17.78 21.42
N ASN A 28 -0.22 16.84 22.20
CA ASN A 28 0.06 15.41 21.96
C ASN A 28 -0.65 14.89 20.72
N ARG A 29 -1.86 15.34 20.44
CA ARG A 29 -2.61 14.98 19.23
C ARG A 29 -1.89 15.46 17.96
N ASP A 30 -1.39 16.71 17.95
CA ASP A 30 -0.68 17.27 16.83
C ASP A 30 0.62 16.50 16.56
N ARG A 31 1.36 16.10 17.59
CA ARG A 31 2.56 15.26 17.46
C ARG A 31 2.27 13.88 16.90
N LEU A 32 1.14 13.28 17.27
CA LEU A 32 0.73 11.98 16.74
C LEU A 32 0.29 12.09 15.27
N ASP A 33 -0.41 13.17 14.89
CA ASP A 33 -0.80 13.45 13.52
C ASP A 33 0.46 13.64 12.64
N ASP A 34 1.41 14.45 13.10
CA ASP A 34 2.69 14.66 12.40
C ASP A 34 3.48 13.35 12.24
N ALA A 35 3.58 12.53 13.27
CA ALA A 35 4.26 11.24 13.20
C ALA A 35 3.56 10.26 12.24
N ALA A 36 2.23 10.25 12.25
CA ALA A 36 1.45 9.41 11.34
C ALA A 36 1.64 9.84 9.87
N ARG A 37 1.70 11.15 9.62
CA ARG A 37 1.99 11.70 8.29
C ARG A 37 3.37 11.30 7.81
N ASP A 38 4.41 11.50 8.62
CA ASP A 38 5.80 11.14 8.30
C ASP A 38 5.93 9.65 7.93
N ILE A 39 5.29 8.78 8.70
CA ILE A 39 5.27 7.34 8.40
C ILE A 39 4.60 7.06 7.06
N ALA A 40 3.46 7.68 6.78
CA ALA A 40 2.74 7.48 5.53
C ALA A 40 3.54 8.00 4.32
N GLU A 41 4.21 9.15 4.45
CA GLU A 41 5.08 9.72 3.42
C GLU A 41 6.27 8.79 3.14
N ARG A 42 6.94 8.26 4.16
CA ARG A 42 8.05 7.29 4.00
C ARG A 42 7.59 6.00 3.32
N ILE A 43 6.42 5.47 3.68
CA ILE A 43 5.85 4.30 2.99
C ILE A 43 5.57 4.63 1.53
N CYS A 44 5.00 5.81 1.25
CA CYS A 44 4.68 6.27 -0.10
C CYS A 44 5.93 6.38 -0.98
N GLU A 45 7.00 7.00 -0.48
CA GLU A 45 8.28 7.13 -1.18
C GLU A 45 8.91 5.78 -1.51
N LYS A 46 8.96 4.87 -0.52
CA LYS A 46 9.48 3.51 -0.74
C LYS A 46 8.61 2.71 -1.70
N ALA A 47 7.28 2.83 -1.59
CA ALA A 47 6.35 2.16 -2.50
C ALA A 47 6.54 2.66 -3.93
N GLN A 48 6.68 3.98 -4.14
CA GLN A 48 6.96 4.55 -5.46
C GLN A 48 8.25 3.98 -6.03
N ALA A 49 9.36 4.01 -5.28
CA ALA A 49 10.63 3.45 -5.73
C ALA A 49 10.54 1.95 -6.07
N ASN A 50 9.77 1.19 -5.29
CA ASN A 50 9.54 -0.23 -5.56
C ASN A 50 8.69 -0.45 -6.84
N PHE A 51 7.69 0.42 -7.10
CA PHE A 51 6.90 0.38 -8.34
C PHE A 51 7.73 0.81 -9.56
N ASP A 52 8.57 1.83 -9.43
CA ASP A 52 9.46 2.28 -10.50
C ASP A 52 10.47 1.18 -10.91
N ALA A 53 10.85 0.32 -9.97
CA ALA A 53 11.70 -0.84 -10.22
C ALA A 53 10.93 -2.09 -10.67
N ALA A 54 9.60 -2.07 -10.59
CA ALA A 54 8.75 -3.21 -10.93
C ALA A 54 8.57 -3.35 -12.45
N TRP A 55 8.16 -4.54 -12.85
CA TRP A 55 7.94 -4.87 -14.26
C TRP A 55 6.68 -5.74 -14.43
N TYR A 56 6.13 -5.70 -15.62
CA TYR A 56 5.09 -6.63 -16.05
C TYR A 56 5.45 -7.28 -17.39
N ASP A 57 4.95 -8.48 -17.64
CA ASP A 57 5.22 -9.22 -18.87
C ASP A 57 4.26 -8.81 -19.99
N SER A 58 4.80 -8.47 -21.14
CA SER A 58 4.05 -8.21 -22.36
C SER A 58 4.66 -8.97 -23.54
N LEU A 59 4.15 -10.17 -23.80
CA LEU A 59 4.61 -11.00 -24.91
C LEU A 59 4.42 -10.33 -26.29
N ALA A 60 3.40 -9.47 -26.42
CA ALA A 60 3.14 -8.77 -27.69
C ALA A 60 4.29 -7.86 -28.11
N ARG A 61 5.13 -7.42 -27.18
CA ARG A 61 6.28 -6.56 -27.45
C ARG A 61 7.62 -7.25 -27.25
N GLY A 62 7.64 -8.49 -26.74
CA GLY A 62 8.87 -9.20 -26.38
C GLY A 62 9.72 -8.49 -25.31
N VAL A 63 9.13 -7.57 -24.58
CA VAL A 63 9.80 -6.69 -23.62
C VAL A 63 9.04 -6.69 -22.30
N ARG A 64 9.76 -6.63 -21.19
CA ARG A 64 9.19 -6.29 -19.91
C ARG A 64 8.77 -4.83 -19.94
N GLY A 65 7.49 -4.56 -19.65
CA GLY A 65 6.98 -3.20 -19.52
C GLY A 65 7.37 -2.60 -18.17
N GLU A 66 7.63 -1.31 -18.16
CA GLU A 66 7.76 -0.53 -16.94
C GLU A 66 6.37 -0.20 -16.42
N ALA A 67 6.18 -0.20 -15.10
CA ALA A 67 4.91 0.10 -14.48
C ALA A 67 4.62 1.61 -14.52
N ASP A 68 3.43 1.99 -14.97
CA ASP A 68 2.94 3.37 -14.81
C ASP A 68 2.06 3.44 -13.55
N VAL A 69 2.73 3.52 -12.42
CA VAL A 69 2.08 3.57 -11.09
C VAL A 69 2.51 4.83 -10.36
N LYS A 70 1.54 5.51 -9.76
CA LYS A 70 1.77 6.69 -8.92
C LYS A 70 1.26 6.45 -7.52
N CYS A 71 2.14 6.70 -6.56
CA CYS A 71 1.82 6.63 -5.14
C CYS A 71 1.54 8.02 -4.58
N ARG A 72 0.57 8.13 -3.68
CA ARG A 72 0.28 9.34 -2.94
C ARG A 72 -0.22 9.06 -1.54
N VAL A 73 -0.06 10.04 -0.67
CA VAL A 73 -0.65 10.03 0.67
C VAL A 73 -1.95 10.82 0.66
N GLU A 74 -2.99 10.26 1.26
CA GLU A 74 -4.26 10.94 1.46
C GLU A 74 -4.57 11.02 2.95
N LYS A 75 -4.94 12.23 3.42
CA LYS A 75 -5.45 12.42 4.77
C LYS A 75 -6.87 11.88 4.88
N THR A 76 -7.14 11.13 5.94
CA THR A 76 -8.47 10.62 6.27
C THR A 76 -8.96 11.24 7.59
N GLY A 77 -10.21 10.97 7.98
CA GLY A 77 -10.74 11.47 9.27
C GLY A 77 -9.95 10.99 10.49
N ASN A 78 -9.29 9.84 10.42
CA ASN A 78 -8.60 9.18 11.53
C ASN A 78 -7.11 8.92 11.28
N GLY A 79 -6.49 9.59 10.30
CA GLY A 79 -5.07 9.41 9.98
C GLY A 79 -4.76 9.57 8.50
N TYR A 80 -3.90 8.71 7.97
CA TYR A 80 -3.41 8.76 6.59
C TYR A 80 -3.52 7.40 5.93
N LYS A 81 -3.71 7.38 4.61
CA LYS A 81 -3.60 6.19 3.78
C LYS A 81 -2.62 6.44 2.64
N VAL A 82 -1.87 5.43 2.27
CA VAL A 82 -1.05 5.42 1.05
C VAL A 82 -1.85 4.74 -0.05
N VAL A 83 -1.94 5.42 -1.19
CA VAL A 83 -2.70 4.96 -2.35
C VAL A 83 -1.73 4.82 -3.52
N ALA A 84 -1.76 3.67 -4.18
CA ALA A 84 -1.07 3.43 -5.44
C ALA A 84 -2.12 3.32 -6.56
N GLU A 85 -1.94 4.07 -7.62
CA GLU A 85 -2.84 4.11 -8.78
C GLU A 85 -2.08 3.87 -10.07
N GLY A 86 -2.64 3.06 -10.93
CA GLY A 86 -2.11 2.71 -12.24
C GLY A 86 -2.78 1.45 -12.78
N PRO A 87 -2.77 1.21 -14.09
CA PRO A 87 -3.44 0.07 -14.72
C PRO A 87 -2.87 -1.29 -14.28
N GLU A 88 -1.58 -1.35 -13.94
CA GLU A 88 -0.90 -2.61 -13.59
C GLU A 88 -0.76 -2.85 -12.08
N VAL A 89 -1.18 -1.91 -11.22
CA VAL A 89 -0.99 -1.95 -9.76
C VAL A 89 -1.35 -3.30 -9.16
N THR A 90 -2.57 -3.78 -9.43
CA THR A 90 -3.05 -5.03 -8.83
C THR A 90 -2.28 -6.25 -9.32
N PHE A 91 -1.87 -6.27 -10.58
CA PHE A 91 -1.10 -7.38 -11.15
C PHE A 91 0.33 -7.42 -10.60
N ILE A 92 0.94 -6.26 -10.38
CA ILE A 92 2.29 -6.17 -9.83
C ILE A 92 2.29 -6.47 -8.33
N GLU A 93 1.30 -5.95 -7.60
CA GLU A 93 1.19 -6.18 -6.16
C GLU A 93 0.86 -7.63 -5.83
N PHE A 94 -0.20 -8.18 -6.44
CA PHE A 94 -0.74 -9.49 -6.09
C PHE A 94 -0.31 -10.63 -7.03
N GLY A 95 0.29 -10.32 -8.16
CA GLY A 95 0.62 -11.27 -9.19
C GLY A 95 -0.56 -11.62 -10.10
N ALA A 96 -0.26 -12.10 -11.29
CA ALA A 96 -1.22 -12.62 -12.26
C ALA A 96 -0.61 -13.77 -13.06
N GLY A 97 -1.43 -14.78 -13.35
CA GLY A 97 -0.98 -15.95 -14.11
C GLY A 97 -0.08 -16.91 -13.32
N ILE A 98 -0.21 -18.20 -13.65
CA ILE A 98 0.50 -19.27 -12.93
C ILE A 98 1.95 -19.44 -13.37
N TYR A 99 2.36 -18.83 -14.49
CA TYR A 99 3.73 -18.98 -14.99
C TYR A 99 4.76 -18.42 -14.01
N TYR A 100 4.49 -17.23 -13.46
CA TYR A 100 5.37 -16.57 -12.49
C TYR A 100 4.98 -16.84 -11.03
N ASN A 101 3.78 -17.32 -10.78
CA ASN A 101 3.23 -17.51 -9.43
C ASN A 101 2.65 -18.93 -9.25
N PRO A 102 3.43 -20.01 -9.44
CA PRO A 102 2.94 -21.36 -9.17
C PRO A 102 2.87 -21.63 -7.66
N PRO A 103 1.95 -22.51 -7.21
CA PRO A 103 0.87 -23.14 -7.97
C PRO A 103 -0.34 -22.22 -8.19
N ALA A 104 -1.30 -22.65 -9.04
CA ALA A 104 -2.61 -22.00 -9.10
C ALA A 104 -3.27 -22.00 -7.72
N GLY A 105 -3.99 -20.94 -7.39
CA GLY A 105 -4.65 -20.79 -6.09
C GLY A 105 -4.55 -19.37 -5.54
N ALA A 106 -4.37 -19.20 -4.24
CA ALA A 106 -4.23 -17.89 -3.65
C ALA A 106 -2.96 -17.17 -4.14
N SER A 107 -3.03 -15.85 -4.27
CA SER A 107 -1.86 -15.02 -4.53
C SER A 107 -0.76 -15.27 -3.47
N PRO A 108 0.53 -15.26 -3.83
CA PRO A 108 1.62 -15.33 -2.86
C PRO A 108 1.69 -14.10 -1.93
N HIS A 109 0.96 -13.02 -2.25
CA HIS A 109 0.86 -11.86 -1.39
C HIS A 109 0.20 -12.23 -0.04
N PRO A 110 0.75 -11.84 1.13
CA PRO A 110 0.23 -12.22 2.44
C PRO A 110 -1.25 -11.88 2.68
N LYS A 111 -1.73 -10.81 2.04
CA LYS A 111 -3.13 -10.39 2.07
C LYS A 111 -3.94 -10.88 0.85
N GLY A 112 -3.32 -11.64 -0.06
CA GLY A 112 -3.96 -12.03 -1.32
C GLY A 112 -5.24 -12.84 -1.11
N ALA A 113 -5.20 -13.85 -0.25
CA ALA A 113 -6.35 -14.69 0.06
C ALA A 113 -7.49 -13.90 0.74
N GLU A 114 -7.14 -13.03 1.70
CA GLU A 114 -8.10 -12.18 2.42
C GLU A 114 -8.83 -11.21 1.47
N LEU A 115 -8.11 -10.68 0.50
CA LEU A 115 -8.63 -9.72 -0.49
C LEU A 115 -9.22 -10.39 -1.74
N GLY A 116 -9.26 -11.73 -1.79
CA GLY A 116 -9.88 -12.49 -2.89
C GLY A 116 -9.05 -12.56 -4.17
N PHE A 117 -7.75 -12.28 -4.12
CA PHE A 117 -6.86 -12.42 -5.28
C PHE A 117 -6.47 -13.88 -5.50
N VAL A 118 -6.89 -14.43 -6.63
CA VAL A 118 -6.65 -15.83 -7.03
C VAL A 118 -5.81 -15.88 -8.29
N ILE A 119 -4.72 -16.64 -8.25
CA ILE A 119 -3.84 -16.90 -9.39
C ILE A 119 -4.43 -18.03 -10.25
N GLY A 120 -4.49 -17.80 -11.56
CA GLY A 120 -5.01 -18.80 -12.53
C GLY A 120 -6.53 -18.89 -12.60
N GLY A 121 -7.26 -18.03 -11.88
CA GLY A 121 -8.72 -17.98 -11.89
C GLY A 121 -9.36 -17.13 -12.99
N TYR A 122 -8.57 -16.48 -13.82
CA TYR A 122 -9.07 -15.55 -14.83
C TYR A 122 -9.41 -16.23 -16.15
N GLY A 123 -10.60 -15.94 -16.64
CA GLY A 123 -11.06 -16.24 -17.99
C GLY A 123 -12.15 -17.32 -18.04
N LYS A 124 -13.11 -17.13 -18.93
CA LYS A 124 -14.19 -18.07 -19.23
C LYS A 124 -13.75 -19.20 -20.17
N GLY A 125 -12.48 -19.22 -20.61
CA GLY A 125 -11.95 -20.16 -21.57
C GLY A 125 -11.06 -21.23 -20.94
N GLN A 126 -11.04 -22.41 -21.54
CA GLN A 126 -10.07 -23.47 -21.25
C GLN A 126 -8.73 -23.19 -21.95
N GLY A 127 -8.20 -21.95 -21.77
CA GLY A 127 -6.95 -21.53 -22.39
C GLY A 127 -5.71 -22.21 -21.81
N ASN A 128 -4.57 -21.99 -22.44
CA ASN A 128 -3.29 -22.44 -21.91
C ASN A 128 -3.05 -21.76 -20.55
N GLN A 129 -2.95 -22.55 -19.48
CA GLN A 129 -2.76 -22.03 -18.13
C GLN A 129 -1.45 -21.24 -17.94
N LYS A 130 -0.49 -21.40 -18.86
CA LYS A 130 0.79 -20.70 -18.81
C LYS A 130 0.78 -19.34 -19.53
N ALA A 131 -0.13 -19.14 -20.48
CA ALA A 131 -0.28 -17.89 -21.21
C ALA A 131 -1.76 -17.61 -21.44
N TRP A 132 -2.14 -16.34 -21.42
CA TRP A 132 -3.51 -15.89 -21.66
C TRP A 132 -3.49 -14.58 -22.43
N GLY A 133 -4.62 -14.21 -23.02
CA GLY A 133 -4.74 -13.00 -23.82
C GLY A 133 -5.84 -12.09 -23.27
N TYR A 134 -5.62 -10.81 -23.41
CA TYR A 134 -6.62 -9.78 -23.15
C TYR A 134 -6.60 -8.74 -24.28
N TYR A 135 -7.71 -8.05 -24.45
CA TYR A 135 -7.79 -6.95 -25.41
C TYR A 135 -7.38 -5.66 -24.71
N ALA A 136 -6.33 -5.02 -25.23
CA ALA A 136 -5.91 -3.69 -24.78
C ALA A 136 -6.91 -2.61 -25.25
N GLU A 137 -6.75 -1.41 -24.75
CA GLU A 137 -7.66 -0.27 -24.94
C GLU A 137 -8.01 0.02 -26.41
N TYR A 138 -7.11 -0.29 -27.34
CA TYR A 138 -7.33 -0.11 -28.79
C TYR A 138 -7.76 -1.39 -29.53
N GLY A 139 -8.26 -2.40 -28.82
CA GLY A 139 -8.78 -3.63 -29.41
C GLY A 139 -7.72 -4.64 -29.87
N ASN A 140 -6.44 -4.38 -29.65
CA ASN A 140 -5.38 -5.32 -29.96
C ASN A 140 -5.32 -6.44 -28.92
N LEU A 141 -5.22 -7.70 -29.38
CA LEU A 141 -5.00 -8.84 -28.50
C LEU A 141 -3.55 -8.84 -27.98
N VAL A 142 -3.41 -8.77 -26.67
CA VAL A 142 -2.12 -8.90 -25.96
C VAL A 142 -2.03 -10.28 -25.34
N ILE A 143 -0.99 -11.03 -25.69
CA ILE A 143 -0.68 -12.32 -25.06
C ILE A 143 0.35 -12.10 -23.94
N THR A 144 0.14 -12.70 -22.77
CA THR A 144 0.99 -12.56 -21.60
C THR A 144 1.09 -13.87 -20.82
N HIS A 145 2.19 -14.05 -20.10
CA HIS A 145 2.32 -15.09 -19.06
C HIS A 145 1.83 -14.63 -17.69
N GLY A 146 1.41 -13.38 -17.60
CA GLY A 146 1.04 -12.72 -16.35
C GLY A 146 2.20 -11.93 -15.75
N THR A 147 2.13 -11.69 -14.46
CA THR A 147 3.10 -10.86 -13.74
C THR A 147 3.43 -11.52 -12.40
N ALA A 148 4.70 -11.55 -12.03
CA ALA A 148 5.10 -11.99 -10.69
C ALA A 148 4.50 -11.07 -9.63
N ALA A 149 4.10 -11.64 -8.49
CA ALA A 149 3.72 -10.84 -7.31
C ALA A 149 5.00 -10.20 -6.72
N GLN A 150 5.23 -8.95 -7.02
CA GLN A 150 6.43 -8.20 -6.60
C GLN A 150 6.20 -7.45 -5.29
N MET A 151 4.93 -7.23 -4.91
CA MET A 151 4.48 -6.68 -3.63
C MET A 151 5.11 -5.32 -3.27
N PRO A 152 5.20 -4.34 -4.17
CA PRO A 152 5.91 -3.09 -3.93
C PRO A 152 5.35 -2.30 -2.75
N LEU A 153 4.03 -2.20 -2.63
CA LEU A 153 3.38 -1.48 -1.53
C LEU A 153 3.52 -2.23 -0.20
N TYR A 154 3.28 -3.54 -0.20
CA TYR A 154 3.41 -4.37 1.00
C TYR A 154 4.85 -4.37 1.53
N ARG A 155 5.84 -4.50 0.66
CA ARG A 155 7.26 -4.45 1.04
C ARG A 155 7.64 -3.10 1.64
N ALA A 156 7.21 -2.00 1.03
CA ALA A 156 7.45 -0.65 1.56
C ALA A 156 6.89 -0.49 2.98
N PHE A 157 5.68 -0.98 3.21
CA PHE A 157 5.04 -0.99 4.53
C PHE A 157 5.85 -1.80 5.55
N GLU A 158 6.23 -3.04 5.22
CA GLU A 158 7.01 -3.90 6.12
C GLU A 158 8.39 -3.30 6.42
N GLU A 159 9.07 -2.71 5.44
CA GLU A 159 10.38 -2.07 5.63
C GLU A 159 10.30 -0.90 6.62
N VAL A 160 9.32 0.00 6.46
CA VAL A 160 9.14 1.13 7.37
C VAL A 160 8.80 0.64 8.78
N LEU A 161 7.94 -0.38 8.91
CA LEU A 161 7.64 -0.98 10.22
C LEU A 161 8.87 -1.59 10.90
N GLN A 162 9.76 -2.21 10.13
CA GLN A 162 11.01 -2.78 10.68
C GLN A 162 11.98 -1.68 11.13
N GLU A 163 12.06 -0.58 10.41
CA GLU A 163 12.88 0.58 10.79
C GLU A 163 12.39 1.21 12.10
N MET A 164 11.08 1.27 12.31
CA MET A 164 10.49 1.83 13.53
C MET A 164 10.69 0.96 14.79
N LYS A 165 10.98 -0.33 14.62
CA LYS A 165 11.22 -1.28 15.74
C LYS A 165 12.68 -1.28 16.23
N ARG A 166 13.58 -0.60 15.53
CA ARG A 166 15.01 -0.48 15.88
C ARG A 166 15.28 0.74 16.72
#